data_d3602414d6269b6936bb3abdce399d9d
#
_entry.id   d3602414d6269b6936bb3abdce399d9d
#
_cell.length_a   1.000
_cell.length_b   1.000
_cell.length_c   1.000
_cell.angle_alpha   90.00
_cell.angle_beta   90.00
_cell.angle_gamma   90.00
#
_symmetry.space_group_name_H-M   'P 1'
#
loop_
_entity.id
_entity.type
_entity.pdbx_description
1 polymer ?
#
loop_
_entity_poly.entity_id
_entity_poly.type
_entity_poly.pdbx_seq_one_letter_code
_entity_poly.pdbx_strand_id
1 'polypeptide(L)'
;MSYQQMAQVYDRLMKDAPYDHWVDFTNKMIERFLPDTQSIVDAGCGTGEVTHRLNEEGYHLTGVDLSEDMLSVAHQKNSSAKIQWLQQDITDLAGLKDVECVISYCDVMNYLPADKDVIRAFRSIYESLSPSGLFIFDVHSIDHIQNNMLGATFAEVYDDLSYIWFCDPGEFENRMVHDLTFFVQNGPNYERFDEQHIQQGYSPEQLSEWLMQTGFKIQLISSDFQMEFVDSGERIFFVCQKN
;
A
#
# COMPACT_ATOMS: atom_id res chain seq x y z
N MET A 1 -19.64 3.83 -5.82
CA MET A 1 -19.58 3.74 -7.31
C MET A 1 -18.26 4.24 -7.88
N SER A 2 -17.36 4.79 -7.10
CA SER A 2 -16.15 5.44 -7.59
C SER A 2 -14.99 4.47 -7.90
N TYR A 3 -14.71 3.51 -7.04
CA TYR A 3 -13.58 2.59 -7.21
C TYR A 3 -13.60 1.72 -8.48
N GLN A 4 -14.77 1.45 -9.06
CA GLN A 4 -14.89 0.60 -10.25
C GLN A 4 -14.21 1.21 -11.48
N GLN A 5 -14.39 2.52 -11.72
CA GLN A 5 -13.77 3.19 -12.85
C GLN A 5 -12.28 3.45 -12.59
N MET A 6 -11.94 3.79 -11.34
CA MET A 6 -10.54 3.97 -10.91
C MET A 6 -9.73 2.68 -11.10
N ALA A 7 -10.24 1.52 -10.68
CA ALA A 7 -9.53 0.25 -10.80
C ALA A 7 -9.13 -0.09 -12.25
N GLN A 8 -9.93 0.33 -13.24
CA GLN A 8 -9.65 0.08 -14.66
C GLN A 8 -8.51 0.95 -15.22
N VAL A 9 -8.28 2.12 -14.62
CA VAL A 9 -7.24 3.05 -15.09
C VAL A 9 -6.02 3.07 -14.16
N TYR A 10 -6.14 2.49 -12.97
CA TYR A 10 -5.11 2.54 -11.92
C TYR A 10 -3.75 2.03 -12.40
N ASP A 11 -3.69 0.88 -13.04
CA ASP A 11 -2.43 0.30 -13.54
C ASP A 11 -1.76 1.19 -14.60
N ARG A 12 -2.54 1.98 -15.33
CA ARG A 12 -2.00 2.91 -16.31
C ARG A 12 -1.40 4.14 -15.66
N LEU A 13 -2.01 4.61 -14.56
CA LEU A 13 -1.49 5.72 -13.76
C LEU A 13 -0.18 5.30 -13.07
N MET A 14 -0.15 4.06 -12.61
CA MET A 14 0.95 3.48 -11.86
C MET A 14 1.96 2.72 -12.73
N LYS A 15 1.91 2.86 -14.07
CA LYS A 15 2.77 2.09 -15.00
C LYS A 15 4.27 2.31 -14.78
N ASP A 16 4.65 3.49 -14.31
CA ASP A 16 6.03 3.89 -14.07
C ASP A 16 6.44 3.70 -12.59
N ALA A 17 5.54 3.15 -11.76
CA ALA A 17 5.87 2.84 -10.37
C ALA A 17 6.93 1.74 -10.28
N PRO A 18 7.94 1.90 -9.42
CA PRO A 18 9.07 0.97 -9.35
C PRO A 18 8.73 -0.31 -8.57
N TYR A 19 7.70 -1.05 -9.00
CA TYR A 19 7.22 -2.25 -8.30
C TYR A 19 8.30 -3.29 -8.04
N ASP A 20 9.28 -3.41 -8.93
CA ASP A 20 10.40 -4.33 -8.75
C ASP A 20 11.26 -3.95 -7.52
N HIS A 21 11.33 -2.67 -7.15
CA HIS A 21 12.04 -2.26 -5.94
C HIS A 21 11.33 -2.73 -4.66
N TRP A 22 9.98 -2.76 -4.62
CA TRP A 22 9.23 -3.35 -3.48
C TRP A 22 9.47 -4.84 -3.38
N VAL A 23 9.48 -5.55 -4.50
CA VAL A 23 9.78 -6.99 -4.56
C VAL A 23 11.19 -7.27 -4.06
N ASP A 24 12.20 -6.57 -4.60
CA ASP A 24 13.59 -6.70 -4.19
C ASP A 24 13.79 -6.38 -2.70
N PHE A 25 13.12 -5.34 -2.20
CA PHE A 25 13.17 -4.98 -0.78
C PHE A 25 12.56 -6.08 0.08
N THR A 26 11.39 -6.60 -0.30
CA THR A 26 10.72 -7.71 0.39
C THR A 26 11.64 -8.92 0.49
N ASN A 27 12.23 -9.34 -0.63
CA ASN A 27 13.15 -10.48 -0.68
C ASN A 27 14.36 -10.30 0.25
N LYS A 28 14.97 -9.12 0.23
CA LYS A 28 16.10 -8.79 1.12
C LYS A 28 15.72 -8.86 2.59
N MET A 29 14.51 -8.38 2.95
CA MET A 29 14.02 -8.40 4.33
C MET A 29 13.69 -9.82 4.78
N ILE A 30 13.05 -10.61 3.91
CA ILE A 30 12.76 -12.04 4.16
C ILE A 30 14.08 -12.80 4.34
N GLU A 31 15.02 -12.69 3.41
CA GLU A 31 16.32 -13.34 3.50
C GLU A 31 17.05 -13.02 4.81
N ARG A 32 16.93 -11.76 5.28
CA ARG A 32 17.62 -11.29 6.47
C ARG A 32 16.97 -11.72 7.78
N PHE A 33 15.62 -11.70 7.85
CA PHE A 33 14.91 -11.81 9.11
C PHE A 33 14.01 -13.06 9.23
N LEU A 34 13.61 -13.67 8.12
CA LEU A 34 12.75 -14.86 8.08
C LEU A 34 13.00 -15.72 6.82
N PRO A 35 14.22 -16.26 6.62
CA PRO A 35 14.68 -16.85 5.35
C PRO A 35 13.86 -18.07 4.86
N ASP A 36 13.11 -18.72 5.73
CA ASP A 36 12.30 -19.91 5.37
C ASP A 36 10.84 -19.55 4.98
N THR A 37 10.54 -18.27 4.81
CA THR A 37 9.19 -17.80 4.42
C THR A 37 8.75 -18.41 3.09
N GLN A 38 7.54 -18.99 3.10
CA GLN A 38 6.89 -19.55 1.92
C GLN A 38 5.60 -18.81 1.56
N SER A 39 4.96 -18.17 2.53
CA SER A 39 3.66 -17.54 2.38
C SER A 39 3.68 -16.06 2.78
N ILE A 40 3.02 -15.24 1.95
CA ILE A 40 2.93 -13.78 2.17
C ILE A 40 1.47 -13.36 2.02
N VAL A 41 1.01 -12.50 2.91
CA VAL A 41 -0.24 -11.75 2.78
C VAL A 41 0.11 -10.32 2.34
N ASP A 42 -0.48 -9.88 1.23
CA ASP A 42 -0.38 -8.51 0.74
C ASP A 42 -1.65 -7.75 1.15
N ALA A 43 -1.54 -6.95 2.20
CA ALA A 43 -2.65 -6.24 2.84
C ALA A 43 -2.80 -4.83 2.27
N GLY A 44 -3.87 -4.59 1.52
CA GLY A 44 -4.06 -3.42 0.67
C GLY A 44 -3.44 -3.64 -0.71
N CYS A 45 -3.63 -4.83 -1.28
CA CYS A 45 -2.94 -5.26 -2.50
C CYS A 45 -3.38 -4.51 -3.78
N GLY A 46 -4.48 -3.76 -3.74
CA GLY A 46 -5.03 -3.06 -4.90
C GLY A 46 -5.24 -3.99 -6.09
N THR A 47 -4.70 -3.62 -7.23
CA THR A 47 -4.75 -4.42 -8.48
C THR A 47 -3.70 -5.54 -8.52
N GLY A 48 -2.99 -5.80 -7.42
CA GLY A 48 -2.13 -6.96 -7.22
C GLY A 48 -0.77 -6.93 -7.91
N GLU A 49 -0.22 -5.77 -8.27
CA GLU A 49 1.06 -5.69 -8.98
C GLU A 49 2.23 -6.31 -8.20
N VAL A 50 2.37 -5.98 -6.92
CA VAL A 50 3.41 -6.59 -6.06
C VAL A 50 3.07 -8.05 -5.78
N THR A 51 1.78 -8.35 -5.51
CA THR A 51 1.30 -9.70 -5.25
C THR A 51 1.66 -10.66 -6.38
N HIS A 52 1.41 -10.28 -7.64
CA HIS A 52 1.72 -11.14 -8.80
C HIS A 52 3.22 -11.38 -8.95
N ARG A 53 4.04 -10.32 -8.83
CA ARG A 53 5.50 -10.42 -8.96
C ARG A 53 6.10 -11.34 -7.89
N LEU A 54 5.68 -11.21 -6.64
CA LEU A 54 6.13 -12.10 -5.56
C LEU A 54 5.65 -13.55 -5.77
N ASN A 55 4.45 -13.75 -6.35
CA ASN A 55 4.00 -15.09 -6.71
C ASN A 55 4.82 -15.71 -7.83
N GLU A 56 5.27 -14.93 -8.80
CA GLU A 56 6.18 -15.38 -9.88
C GLU A 56 7.56 -15.80 -9.33
N GLU A 57 7.99 -15.21 -8.21
CA GLU A 57 9.20 -15.61 -7.49
C GLU A 57 9.02 -16.88 -6.64
N GLY A 58 7.80 -17.41 -6.56
CA GLY A 58 7.51 -18.70 -5.95
C GLY A 58 6.85 -18.65 -4.58
N TYR A 59 6.55 -17.47 -4.05
CA TYR A 59 5.79 -17.36 -2.80
C TYR A 59 4.31 -17.72 -2.98
N HIS A 60 3.71 -18.24 -1.94
CA HIS A 60 2.27 -18.44 -1.84
C HIS A 60 1.61 -17.15 -1.38
N LEU A 61 0.84 -16.50 -2.24
CA LEU A 61 0.27 -15.18 -1.97
C LEU A 61 -1.23 -15.24 -1.62
N THR A 62 -1.59 -14.39 -0.65
CA THR A 62 -2.95 -13.97 -0.39
C THR A 62 -3.02 -12.46 -0.51
N GLY A 63 -3.72 -11.95 -1.52
CA GLY A 63 -4.01 -10.53 -1.68
C GLY A 63 -5.28 -10.16 -0.91
N VAL A 64 -5.20 -9.12 -0.11
CA VAL A 64 -6.33 -8.58 0.68
C VAL A 64 -6.55 -7.13 0.29
N ASP A 65 -7.76 -6.77 -0.07
CA ASP A 65 -8.14 -5.37 -0.31
C ASP A 65 -9.60 -5.14 0.11
N LEU A 66 -9.93 -3.90 0.45
CA LEU A 66 -11.30 -3.51 0.78
C LEU A 66 -12.18 -3.40 -0.48
N SER A 67 -11.57 -3.06 -1.62
CA SER A 67 -12.24 -2.84 -2.90
C SER A 67 -12.42 -4.14 -3.69
N GLU A 68 -13.66 -4.59 -3.86
CA GLU A 68 -14.00 -5.71 -4.75
C GLU A 68 -13.57 -5.44 -6.19
N ASP A 69 -13.66 -4.19 -6.65
CA ASP A 69 -13.28 -3.79 -8.01
C ASP A 69 -11.78 -3.93 -8.24
N MET A 70 -10.94 -3.52 -7.27
CA MET A 70 -9.49 -3.73 -7.33
C MET A 70 -9.14 -5.22 -7.38
N LEU A 71 -9.75 -6.02 -6.52
CA LEU A 71 -9.54 -7.48 -6.51
C LEU A 71 -10.01 -8.14 -7.79
N SER A 72 -11.08 -7.66 -8.42
CA SER A 72 -11.55 -8.15 -9.72
C SER A 72 -10.51 -7.92 -10.80
N VAL A 73 -9.88 -6.75 -10.85
CA VAL A 73 -8.77 -6.46 -11.77
C VAL A 73 -7.56 -7.34 -11.45
N ALA A 74 -7.18 -7.46 -10.18
CA ALA A 74 -6.07 -8.30 -9.74
C ALA A 74 -6.24 -9.76 -10.20
N HIS A 75 -7.41 -10.34 -9.99
CA HIS A 75 -7.72 -11.70 -10.43
C HIS A 75 -7.67 -11.89 -11.96
N GLN A 76 -8.08 -10.88 -12.72
CA GLN A 76 -8.11 -10.94 -14.18
C GLN A 76 -6.72 -10.89 -14.83
N LYS A 77 -5.73 -10.26 -14.19
CA LYS A 77 -4.35 -10.15 -14.72
C LYS A 77 -3.71 -11.52 -14.97
N ASN A 78 -3.90 -12.46 -14.05
CA ASN A 78 -3.38 -13.82 -14.20
C ASN A 78 -4.28 -14.82 -13.49
N SER A 79 -5.36 -15.21 -14.15
CA SER A 79 -6.33 -16.18 -13.61
C SER A 79 -5.76 -17.60 -13.42
N SER A 80 -4.58 -17.90 -13.96
CA SER A 80 -3.87 -19.17 -13.76
C SER A 80 -2.97 -19.18 -12.51
N ALA A 81 -2.63 -18.02 -11.98
CA ALA A 81 -1.86 -17.90 -10.74
C ALA A 81 -2.66 -18.44 -9.54
N LYS A 82 -1.99 -19.16 -8.65
CA LYS A 82 -2.61 -19.70 -7.44
C LYS A 82 -2.55 -18.66 -6.30
N ILE A 83 -3.14 -17.49 -6.54
CA ILE A 83 -3.24 -16.42 -5.55
C ILE A 83 -4.63 -16.46 -4.95
N GLN A 84 -4.72 -16.38 -3.63
CA GLN A 84 -5.99 -16.19 -2.95
C GLN A 84 -6.30 -14.70 -2.86
N TRP A 85 -7.51 -14.30 -3.25
CA TRP A 85 -7.98 -12.92 -3.15
C TRP A 85 -9.10 -12.83 -2.12
N LEU A 86 -8.97 -11.93 -1.15
CA LEU A 86 -9.91 -11.76 -0.05
C LEU A 86 -10.34 -10.30 0.06
N GLN A 87 -11.65 -10.07 0.03
CA GLN A 87 -12.21 -8.76 0.34
C GLN A 87 -12.32 -8.58 1.85
N GLN A 88 -11.38 -7.85 2.45
CA GLN A 88 -11.36 -7.57 3.88
C GLN A 88 -10.79 -6.18 4.17
N ASP A 89 -11.18 -5.63 5.32
CA ASP A 89 -10.59 -4.43 5.89
C ASP A 89 -9.28 -4.81 6.61
N ILE A 90 -8.19 -4.10 6.33
CA ILE A 90 -6.90 -4.32 6.99
C ILE A 90 -6.96 -4.15 8.52
N THR A 91 -7.96 -3.42 9.01
CA THR A 91 -8.23 -3.26 10.45
C THR A 91 -8.91 -4.48 11.08
N ASP A 92 -9.33 -5.46 10.27
CA ASP A 92 -9.97 -6.71 10.70
C ASP A 92 -9.65 -7.85 9.72
N LEU A 93 -8.47 -8.44 9.84
CA LEU A 93 -8.00 -9.59 9.06
C LEU A 93 -8.51 -10.92 9.66
N ALA A 94 -9.81 -10.97 9.98
CA ALA A 94 -10.41 -12.13 10.61
C ALA A 94 -10.25 -13.39 9.74
N GLY A 95 -9.81 -14.48 10.39
CA GLY A 95 -9.61 -15.78 9.73
C GLY A 95 -8.20 -16.01 9.19
N LEU A 96 -7.38 -14.98 9.02
CA LEU A 96 -5.96 -15.15 8.75
C LEU A 96 -5.21 -15.49 10.05
N LYS A 97 -4.50 -16.60 10.06
CA LYS A 97 -3.73 -17.10 11.22
C LYS A 97 -2.44 -17.73 10.75
N ASP A 98 -1.45 -17.69 11.61
CA ASP A 98 -0.14 -18.30 11.40
C ASP A 98 0.54 -17.81 10.09
N VAL A 99 0.28 -16.55 9.71
CA VAL A 99 0.88 -15.91 8.54
C VAL A 99 2.37 -15.65 8.79
N GLU A 100 3.23 -16.06 7.88
CA GLU A 100 4.67 -15.90 8.02
C GLU A 100 5.11 -14.45 7.78
N CYS A 101 4.58 -13.83 6.73
CA CYS A 101 4.90 -12.45 6.35
C CYS A 101 3.65 -11.71 5.90
N VAL A 102 3.47 -10.49 6.40
CA VAL A 102 2.48 -9.53 5.90
C VAL A 102 3.25 -8.36 5.30
N ILE A 103 2.90 -8.00 4.07
CA ILE A 103 3.35 -6.74 3.44
C ILE A 103 2.17 -5.80 3.28
N SER A 104 2.44 -4.47 3.26
CA SER A 104 1.43 -3.45 2.98
C SER A 104 2.12 -2.24 2.37
N TYR A 105 2.10 -2.14 1.04
CA TYR A 105 2.88 -1.18 0.28
C TYR A 105 2.02 -0.12 -0.41
N CYS A 106 2.70 0.84 -1.02
CA CYS A 106 2.06 1.97 -1.70
C CYS A 106 1.16 2.77 -0.76
N ASP A 107 1.71 3.16 0.40
CA ASP A 107 1.09 4.09 1.35
C ASP A 107 -0.30 3.68 1.89
N VAL A 108 -0.63 2.39 1.90
CA VAL A 108 -1.92 1.89 2.40
C VAL A 108 -2.21 2.40 3.82
N MET A 109 -1.20 2.47 4.70
CA MET A 109 -1.39 2.97 6.07
C MET A 109 -1.80 4.45 6.11
N ASN A 110 -1.44 5.25 5.12
CA ASN A 110 -1.86 6.64 5.02
C ASN A 110 -3.37 6.77 4.71
N TYR A 111 -4.01 5.76 4.11
CA TYR A 111 -5.45 5.72 3.88
C TYR A 111 -6.28 5.46 5.16
N LEU A 112 -5.64 5.25 6.29
CA LEU A 112 -6.28 5.16 7.60
C LEU A 112 -6.18 6.53 8.31
N PRO A 113 -7.18 7.43 8.16
CA PRO A 113 -7.02 8.84 8.54
C PRO A 113 -7.17 9.10 10.05
N ALA A 114 -7.43 8.07 10.84
CA ALA A 114 -7.54 8.19 12.29
C ALA A 114 -6.55 7.24 12.99
N ASP A 115 -5.82 7.76 13.97
CA ASP A 115 -4.83 7.03 14.78
C ASP A 115 -5.33 5.68 15.28
N LYS A 116 -6.58 5.66 15.76
CA LYS A 116 -7.24 4.43 16.26
C LYS A 116 -7.35 3.34 15.19
N ASP A 117 -7.49 3.72 13.91
CA ASP A 117 -7.66 2.76 12.82
C ASP A 117 -6.29 2.20 12.40
N VAL A 118 -5.22 3.02 12.43
CA VAL A 118 -3.84 2.53 12.28
C VAL A 118 -3.48 1.54 13.39
N ILE A 119 -3.79 1.88 14.64
CA ILE A 119 -3.55 0.98 15.79
C ILE A 119 -4.36 -0.32 15.64
N ARG A 120 -5.60 -0.25 15.15
CA ARG A 120 -6.41 -1.44 14.88
C ARG A 120 -5.81 -2.30 13.78
N ALA A 121 -5.34 -1.69 12.68
CA ALA A 121 -4.65 -2.40 11.61
C ALA A 121 -3.41 -3.11 12.13
N PHE A 122 -2.56 -2.43 12.91
CA PHE A 122 -1.39 -3.05 13.51
C PHE A 122 -1.74 -4.23 14.43
N ARG A 123 -2.80 -4.14 15.23
CA ARG A 123 -3.28 -5.25 16.07
C ARG A 123 -3.80 -6.41 15.22
N SER A 124 -4.59 -6.13 14.21
CA SER A 124 -5.13 -7.14 13.29
C SER A 124 -4.01 -7.91 12.59
N ILE A 125 -3.01 -7.20 12.08
CA ILE A 125 -1.82 -7.79 11.46
C ILE A 125 -1.01 -8.59 12.51
N TYR A 126 -0.77 -8.02 13.69
CA TYR A 126 -0.05 -8.72 14.76
C TYR A 126 -0.73 -10.04 15.16
N GLU A 127 -2.05 -10.05 15.27
CA GLU A 127 -2.84 -11.23 15.62
C GLU A 127 -2.85 -12.29 14.51
N SER A 128 -2.74 -11.89 13.24
CA SER A 128 -2.69 -12.82 12.11
C SER A 128 -1.33 -13.50 11.95
N LEU A 129 -0.25 -12.83 12.35
CA LEU A 129 1.12 -13.33 12.19
C LEU A 129 1.42 -14.53 13.09
N SER A 130 2.22 -15.45 12.58
CA SER A 130 2.89 -16.50 13.34
C SER A 130 3.91 -15.91 14.35
N PRO A 131 4.33 -16.64 15.37
CA PRO A 131 5.48 -16.23 16.19
C PRO A 131 6.71 -15.95 15.33
N SER A 132 7.37 -14.83 15.56
CA SER A 132 8.49 -14.31 14.78
C SER A 132 8.13 -13.90 13.32
N GLY A 133 6.87 -13.89 12.94
CA GLY A 133 6.42 -13.44 11.62
C GLY A 133 6.76 -11.98 11.36
N LEU A 134 6.93 -11.63 10.09
CA LEU A 134 7.31 -10.28 9.64
C LEU A 134 6.10 -9.46 9.21
N PHE A 135 6.15 -8.17 9.50
CA PHE A 135 5.31 -7.15 8.91
C PHE A 135 6.18 -6.07 8.27
N ILE A 136 6.00 -5.84 6.97
CA ILE A 136 6.76 -4.87 6.20
C ILE A 136 5.77 -3.91 5.53
N PHE A 137 5.96 -2.60 5.73
CA PHE A 137 5.09 -1.62 5.10
C PHE A 137 5.82 -0.33 4.80
N ASP A 138 5.23 0.51 3.95
CA ASP A 138 5.70 1.85 3.69
C ASP A 138 4.61 2.90 3.95
N VAL A 139 5.08 4.12 4.15
CA VAL A 139 4.27 5.34 4.24
C VAL A 139 4.98 6.48 3.53
N HIS A 140 4.24 7.49 3.11
CA HIS A 140 4.84 8.76 2.71
C HIS A 140 5.56 9.40 3.90
N SER A 141 6.76 9.95 3.66
CA SER A 141 7.46 10.74 4.65
C SER A 141 6.74 12.09 4.87
N ILE A 142 6.86 12.64 6.07
CA ILE A 142 6.31 13.98 6.37
C ILE A 142 6.98 15.04 5.50
N ASP A 143 8.29 14.91 5.25
CA ASP A 143 9.02 15.81 4.37
C ASP A 143 8.45 15.82 2.94
N HIS A 144 8.22 14.63 2.37
CA HIS A 144 7.61 14.50 1.04
C HIS A 144 6.20 15.09 0.99
N ILE A 145 5.37 14.78 2.00
CA ILE A 145 4.02 15.34 2.10
C ILE A 145 4.05 16.86 2.10
N GLN A 146 4.86 17.48 2.96
CA GLN A 146 4.88 18.93 3.15
C GLN A 146 5.52 19.70 1.99
N ASN A 147 6.57 19.15 1.38
CA ASN A 147 7.36 19.85 0.38
C ASN A 147 7.03 19.50 -1.07
N ASN A 148 6.45 18.32 -1.31
CA ASN A 148 6.22 17.82 -2.67
C ASN A 148 4.74 17.55 -2.98
N MET A 149 3.91 17.21 -1.97
CA MET A 149 2.52 16.82 -2.20
C MET A 149 1.54 17.97 -1.93
N LEU A 150 1.57 18.55 -0.72
CA LEU A 150 0.59 19.57 -0.32
C LEU A 150 0.64 20.81 -1.21
N GLY A 151 -0.52 21.15 -1.80
CA GLY A 151 -0.66 22.27 -2.73
C GLY A 151 -0.18 21.98 -4.16
N ALA A 152 0.28 20.75 -4.43
CA ALA A 152 0.71 20.36 -5.76
C ALA A 152 -0.48 20.05 -6.69
N THR A 153 -0.24 20.21 -7.99
CA THR A 153 -1.15 19.78 -9.04
C THR A 153 -0.38 18.90 -10.01
N PHE A 154 -0.90 17.70 -10.23
CA PHE A 154 -0.35 16.76 -11.19
C PHE A 154 -1.34 16.60 -12.35
N ALA A 155 -0.84 16.50 -13.55
CA ALA A 155 -1.69 16.26 -14.71
C ALA A 155 -0.91 15.53 -15.80
N GLU A 156 -1.54 14.57 -16.44
CA GLU A 156 -0.98 13.90 -17.60
C GLU A 156 -2.02 13.71 -18.70
N VAL A 157 -1.54 13.68 -19.93
CA VAL A 157 -2.36 13.48 -21.13
C VAL A 157 -1.79 12.32 -21.91
N TYR A 158 -2.56 11.25 -22.00
CA TYR A 158 -2.33 10.10 -22.88
C TYR A 158 -3.29 10.16 -24.06
N ASP A 159 -3.12 9.30 -25.04
CA ASP A 159 -3.95 9.29 -26.26
C ASP A 159 -5.45 9.07 -25.97
N ASP A 160 -5.76 8.24 -24.95
CA ASP A 160 -7.12 7.82 -24.62
C ASP A 160 -7.50 8.04 -23.13
N LEU A 161 -6.61 8.63 -22.34
CA LEU A 161 -6.80 8.97 -20.94
C LEU A 161 -6.10 10.28 -20.64
N SER A 162 -6.76 11.15 -19.89
CA SER A 162 -6.11 12.30 -19.24
C SER A 162 -6.61 12.41 -17.81
N TYR A 163 -5.77 12.93 -16.92
CA TYR A 163 -6.20 13.23 -15.56
C TYR A 163 -5.64 14.55 -15.05
N ILE A 164 -6.32 15.09 -14.09
CA ILE A 164 -5.88 16.22 -13.28
C ILE A 164 -6.04 15.78 -11.81
N TRP A 165 -4.99 15.93 -11.03
CA TRP A 165 -4.96 15.58 -9.62
C TRP A 165 -4.49 16.77 -8.81
N PHE A 166 -5.34 17.25 -7.90
CA PHE A 166 -5.01 18.25 -6.90
C PHE A 166 -4.75 17.53 -5.58
N CYS A 167 -3.73 17.97 -4.85
CA CYS A 167 -3.41 17.49 -3.52
C CYS A 167 -3.49 18.68 -2.55
N ASP A 168 -4.65 18.88 -1.96
CA ASP A 168 -4.91 20.00 -1.08
C ASP A 168 -4.70 19.63 0.40
N PRO A 169 -4.33 20.59 1.27
CA PRO A 169 -4.28 20.33 2.70
C PRO A 169 -5.67 20.07 3.28
N GLY A 170 -5.78 19.02 4.10
CA GLY A 170 -6.99 18.68 4.82
C GLY A 170 -7.14 19.45 6.14
N GLU A 171 -8.13 19.05 6.95
CA GLU A 171 -8.46 19.71 8.23
C GLU A 171 -7.38 19.54 9.31
N PHE A 172 -6.61 18.46 9.26
CA PHE A 172 -5.58 18.14 10.24
C PHE A 172 -4.19 18.29 9.62
N GLU A 173 -3.19 18.51 10.46
CA GLU A 173 -1.80 18.60 10.05
C GLU A 173 -1.38 17.34 9.28
N ASN A 174 -0.63 17.49 8.19
CA ASN A 174 -0.18 16.42 7.29
C ASN A 174 -1.31 15.56 6.68
N ARG A 175 -2.54 16.06 6.70
CA ARG A 175 -3.65 15.45 5.97
C ARG A 175 -3.69 15.97 4.55
N MET A 176 -3.79 15.05 3.62
CA MET A 176 -3.95 15.30 2.19
C MET A 176 -5.36 14.97 1.74
N VAL A 177 -5.95 15.85 0.94
CA VAL A 177 -7.17 15.59 0.20
C VAL A 177 -6.80 15.57 -1.29
N HIS A 178 -6.94 14.41 -1.88
CA HIS A 178 -6.65 14.21 -3.30
C HIS A 178 -7.94 14.28 -4.09
N ASP A 179 -8.09 15.30 -4.91
CA ASP A 179 -9.19 15.44 -5.85
C ASP A 179 -8.69 15.10 -7.25
N LEU A 180 -9.14 13.98 -7.80
CA LEU A 180 -8.75 13.48 -9.11
C LEU A 180 -9.92 13.57 -10.08
N THR A 181 -9.67 14.16 -11.25
CA THR A 181 -10.60 14.16 -12.36
C THR A 181 -10.00 13.42 -13.53
N PHE A 182 -10.71 12.42 -14.02
CA PHE A 182 -10.31 11.60 -15.16
C PHE A 182 -11.20 11.87 -16.37
N PHE A 183 -10.58 11.79 -17.55
CA PHE A 183 -11.24 11.80 -18.85
C PHE A 183 -10.78 10.57 -19.62
N VAL A 184 -11.65 9.59 -19.78
CA VAL A 184 -11.34 8.31 -20.44
C VAL A 184 -12.08 8.25 -21.79
N GLN A 185 -11.36 7.94 -22.86
CA GLN A 185 -11.95 7.84 -24.18
C GLN A 185 -12.92 6.65 -24.25
N ASN A 186 -14.14 6.93 -24.70
CA ASN A 186 -15.14 5.94 -25.03
C ASN A 186 -15.68 6.21 -26.44
N GLY A 187 -15.12 5.50 -27.44
CA GLY A 187 -15.40 5.74 -28.86
C GLY A 187 -15.01 7.17 -29.29
N PRO A 188 -15.95 7.97 -29.82
CA PRO A 188 -15.67 9.35 -30.23
C PRO A 188 -15.74 10.37 -29.09
N ASN A 189 -16.11 9.97 -27.89
CA ASN A 189 -16.33 10.84 -26.73
C ASN A 189 -15.33 10.53 -25.62
N TYR A 190 -15.27 11.44 -24.64
CA TYR A 190 -14.60 11.20 -23.36
C TYR A 190 -15.65 11.13 -22.24
N GLU A 191 -15.52 10.14 -21.39
CA GLU A 191 -16.26 10.03 -20.15
C GLU A 191 -15.45 10.63 -19.03
N ARG A 192 -16.08 11.52 -18.25
CA ARG A 192 -15.48 12.11 -17.06
C ARG A 192 -15.98 11.37 -15.84
N PHE A 193 -15.05 11.09 -14.91
CA PHE A 193 -15.39 10.73 -13.53
C PHE A 193 -14.42 11.39 -12.55
N ASP A 194 -14.86 11.54 -11.32
CA ASP A 194 -14.10 12.20 -10.29
C ASP A 194 -13.93 11.23 -9.10
N GLU A 195 -12.77 11.25 -8.48
CA GLU A 195 -12.42 10.49 -7.28
C GLU A 195 -11.89 11.44 -6.22
N GLN A 196 -12.21 11.16 -4.96
CA GLN A 196 -11.60 11.86 -3.84
C GLN A 196 -11.02 10.85 -2.86
N HIS A 197 -9.76 11.04 -2.49
CA HIS A 197 -9.07 10.22 -1.49
C HIS A 197 -8.57 11.11 -0.36
N ILE A 198 -8.58 10.57 0.85
CA ILE A 198 -8.05 11.23 2.03
C ILE A 198 -6.91 10.37 2.57
N GLN A 199 -5.76 10.98 2.73
CA GLN A 199 -4.60 10.35 3.35
C GLN A 199 -4.12 11.17 4.54
N GLN A 200 -3.57 10.50 5.56
CA GLN A 200 -2.97 11.12 6.74
C GLN A 200 -1.51 10.73 6.82
N GLY A 201 -0.64 11.74 6.90
CA GLY A 201 0.78 11.53 7.19
C GLY A 201 1.02 11.27 8.67
N TYR A 202 1.89 10.32 8.96
CA TYR A 202 2.30 9.92 10.29
C TYR A 202 3.83 9.98 10.41
N SER A 203 4.34 10.52 11.50
CA SER A 203 5.79 10.53 11.70
C SER A 203 6.32 9.13 12.06
N PRO A 204 7.59 8.85 11.77
CA PRO A 204 8.22 7.59 12.16
C PRO A 204 8.14 7.32 13.68
N GLU A 205 8.18 8.37 14.49
CA GLU A 205 8.08 8.28 15.95
C GLU A 205 6.69 7.83 16.38
N GLN A 206 5.62 8.42 15.80
CA GLN A 206 4.23 8.04 16.08
C GLN A 206 3.99 6.56 15.70
N LEU A 207 4.37 6.18 14.48
CA LEU A 207 4.21 4.80 14.01
C LEU A 207 5.01 3.82 14.87
N SER A 208 6.24 4.18 15.25
CA SER A 208 7.09 3.35 16.12
C SER A 208 6.46 3.13 17.50
N GLU A 209 5.89 4.19 18.09
CA GLU A 209 5.21 4.09 19.37
C GLU A 209 4.03 3.11 19.30
N TRP A 210 3.16 3.24 18.29
CA TRP A 210 1.98 2.38 18.11
C TRP A 210 2.35 0.93 17.80
N LEU A 211 3.40 0.71 16.99
CA LEU A 211 3.93 -0.64 16.71
C LEU A 211 4.44 -1.32 17.99
N MET A 212 5.25 -0.60 18.79
CA MET A 212 5.76 -1.14 20.05
C MET A 212 4.64 -1.39 21.08
N GLN A 213 3.65 -0.50 21.17
CA GLN A 213 2.48 -0.70 22.03
C GLN A 213 1.65 -1.92 21.61
N THR A 214 1.65 -2.27 20.33
CA THR A 214 0.97 -3.45 19.78
C THR A 214 1.76 -4.74 20.09
N GLY A 215 3.07 -4.65 20.34
CA GLY A 215 3.95 -5.78 20.65
C GLY A 215 4.99 -6.07 19.59
N PHE A 216 5.03 -5.31 18.49
CA PHE A 216 6.05 -5.48 17.47
C PHE A 216 7.44 -5.06 17.96
N LYS A 217 8.44 -5.80 17.51
CA LYS A 217 9.84 -5.37 17.54
C LYS A 217 10.20 -4.77 16.19
N ILE A 218 10.58 -3.50 16.15
CA ILE A 218 11.06 -2.85 14.93
C ILE A 218 12.49 -3.32 14.66
N GLN A 219 12.69 -3.93 13.51
CA GLN A 219 13.99 -4.45 13.05
C GLN A 219 14.74 -3.44 12.18
N LEU A 220 13.99 -2.65 11.39
CA LEU A 220 14.56 -1.65 10.50
C LEU A 220 13.53 -0.53 10.27
N ILE A 221 14.02 0.70 10.22
CA ILE A 221 13.35 1.84 9.60
C ILE A 221 14.31 2.33 8.53
N SER A 222 13.82 2.51 7.31
CA SER A 222 14.65 2.95 6.18
C SER A 222 13.88 3.87 5.25
N SER A 223 14.57 4.49 4.31
CA SER A 223 13.96 5.38 3.30
C SER A 223 14.24 4.86 1.91
N ASP A 224 13.26 5.01 1.00
CA ASP A 224 13.42 4.80 -0.46
C ASP A 224 14.12 3.49 -0.83
N PHE A 225 13.67 2.36 -0.25
CA PHE A 225 14.20 1.00 -0.48
C PHE A 225 15.66 0.79 -0.04
N GLN A 226 16.26 1.76 0.67
CA GLN A 226 17.62 1.64 1.18
C GLN A 226 17.64 0.90 2.52
N MET A 227 18.84 0.66 3.02
CA MET A 227 19.02 0.02 4.34
C MET A 227 19.24 1.04 5.46
N GLU A 228 19.13 2.31 5.13
CA GLU A 228 19.36 3.43 6.04
C GLU A 228 18.16 4.37 6.06
N PHE A 229 17.94 5.02 7.16
CA PHE A 229 16.93 6.06 7.30
C PHE A 229 17.52 7.41 6.91
N VAL A 230 16.79 8.14 6.07
CA VAL A 230 17.12 9.51 5.65
C VAL A 230 15.85 10.34 5.74
N ASP A 231 15.87 11.43 6.51
CA ASP A 231 14.70 12.29 6.73
C ASP A 231 14.11 12.88 5.43
N SER A 232 14.94 13.09 4.41
CA SER A 232 14.54 13.65 3.11
C SER A 232 14.05 12.61 2.09
N GLY A 233 13.86 11.36 2.48
CA GLY A 233 13.31 10.32 1.62
C GLY A 233 11.84 10.56 1.30
N GLU A 234 11.37 10.06 0.15
CA GLU A 234 9.95 10.16 -0.22
C GLU A 234 9.09 9.17 0.56
N ARG A 235 9.61 7.97 0.81
CA ARG A 235 8.94 6.88 1.49
C ARG A 235 9.74 6.37 2.68
N ILE A 236 9.03 6.08 3.76
CA ILE A 236 9.60 5.45 4.95
C ILE A 236 9.10 4.02 5.00
N PHE A 237 10.04 3.08 5.09
CA PHE A 237 9.78 1.66 5.22
C PHE A 237 9.98 1.20 6.67
N PHE A 238 9.07 0.39 7.14
CA PHE A 238 9.14 -0.28 8.42
C PHE A 238 9.24 -1.78 8.22
N VAL A 239 10.19 -2.42 8.90
CA VAL A 239 10.30 -3.87 9.00
C VAL A 239 10.14 -4.24 10.47
N CYS A 240 9.05 -4.92 10.77
CA CYS A 240 8.64 -5.26 12.13
C CYS A 240 8.52 -6.76 12.29
N GLN A 241 8.81 -7.26 13.48
CA GLN A 241 8.72 -8.68 13.79
C GLN A 241 7.81 -8.90 15.00
N LYS A 242 6.95 -9.90 14.92
CA LYS A 242 6.14 -10.33 16.06
C LYS A 242 7.05 -11.02 17.10
N ASN A 243 6.96 -10.56 18.36
CA ASN A 243 7.69 -11.19 19.47
C ASN A 243 7.09 -12.54 19.84
#